data_fc6e3f66244a4dd5e11bfa2bf994fda8
#
_entry.id   fc6e3f66244a4dd5e11bfa2bf994fda8
#
_cell.length_a   1.000
_cell.length_b   1.000
_cell.length_c   1.000
_cell.angle_alpha   90.00
_cell.angle_beta   90.00
_cell.angle_gamma   90.00
#
_symmetry.space_group_name_H-M   'P 1'
#
loop_
_entity.id
_entity.type
_entity.pdbx_description
1 polymer ?
#
loop_
_entity_poly.entity_id
_entity_poly.type
_entity_poly.pdbx_seq_one_letter_code
_entity_poly.pdbx_strand_id
1 'polypeptide(L)'
;LDVAAPDAGEQAVGTAVEAFGAIDLVVNNAAIEADARVGEGRRDAFERVLRTNLVAPWALSAAAVGPMRRQTRAGRRPGAIVNVGSAVGLFGRAGRAAEASSKAGLIGLTRTLALELADARIACNAIVPFAGTRAIRAIGDADGALAAFRDRTATLAASHVAHLVAFLAAPQAAGISGQLFGVRGREVFAWTQARPAASCFQPRAFDADEFAQALRGLRRDFADLADDVEAFGDDPVS
;
A
#
# COMPACT_ATOMS: atom_id res chain seq x y z
N LEU A 1 0.21 -13.24 17.98
CA LEU A 1 -0.19 -11.84 18.20
C LEU A 1 -1.24 -11.45 17.17
N ASP A 2 -2.38 -10.90 17.62
CA ASP A 2 -3.34 -10.23 16.71
C ASP A 2 -2.86 -8.79 16.50
N VAL A 3 -2.48 -8.44 15.26
CA VAL A 3 -1.97 -7.11 14.93
C VAL A 3 -3.01 -5.99 15.15
N ALA A 4 -4.30 -6.33 15.19
CA ALA A 4 -5.39 -5.39 15.43
C ALA A 4 -5.67 -5.14 16.93
N ALA A 5 -4.98 -5.84 17.84
CA ALA A 5 -5.08 -5.55 19.26
C ALA A 5 -4.46 -4.18 19.60
N PRO A 6 -5.02 -3.44 20.58
CA PRO A 6 -4.60 -2.06 20.87
C PRO A 6 -3.11 -1.89 21.16
N ASP A 7 -2.49 -2.86 21.81
CA ASP A 7 -1.10 -2.86 22.29
C ASP A 7 -0.15 -3.73 21.42
N ALA A 8 -0.66 -4.27 20.30
CA ALA A 8 0.09 -5.19 19.44
C ALA A 8 1.39 -4.56 18.90
N GLY A 9 1.37 -3.28 18.58
CA GLY A 9 2.55 -2.56 18.09
C GLY A 9 3.67 -2.53 19.12
N GLU A 10 3.36 -2.12 20.35
CA GLU A 10 4.30 -2.04 21.45
C GLU A 10 4.83 -3.42 21.83
N GLN A 11 3.96 -4.44 21.89
CA GLN A 11 4.37 -5.82 22.17
C GLN A 11 5.33 -6.36 21.12
N ALA A 12 5.01 -6.20 19.82
CA ALA A 12 5.87 -6.69 18.75
C ALA A 12 7.25 -6.02 18.75
N VAL A 13 7.29 -4.70 18.92
CA VAL A 13 8.53 -3.92 18.97
C VAL A 13 9.31 -4.24 20.22
N GLY A 14 8.66 -4.34 21.39
CA GLY A 14 9.27 -4.74 22.65
C GLY A 14 9.94 -6.09 22.53
N THR A 15 9.23 -7.10 22.03
CA THR A 15 9.76 -8.45 21.81
C THR A 15 11.01 -8.44 20.91
N ALA A 16 10.98 -7.66 19.80
CA ALA A 16 12.13 -7.57 18.91
C ALA A 16 13.34 -6.93 19.58
N VAL A 17 13.12 -5.84 20.33
CA VAL A 17 14.21 -5.14 21.03
C VAL A 17 14.77 -5.98 22.17
N GLU A 18 13.93 -6.70 22.91
CA GLU A 18 14.36 -7.62 23.97
C GLU A 18 15.18 -8.78 23.42
N ALA A 19 14.72 -9.40 22.33
CA ALA A 19 15.37 -10.57 21.76
C ALA A 19 16.66 -10.25 21.00
N PHE A 20 16.73 -9.11 20.29
CA PHE A 20 17.81 -8.79 19.35
C PHE A 20 18.55 -7.50 19.68
N GLY A 21 18.16 -6.78 20.73
CA GLY A 21 18.75 -5.49 21.12
C GLY A 21 18.39 -4.32 20.22
N ALA A 22 17.60 -4.56 19.15
CA ALA A 22 17.28 -3.55 18.14
C ALA A 22 16.08 -3.93 17.31
N ILE A 23 15.54 -2.94 16.54
CA ILE A 23 14.58 -3.14 15.46
C ILE A 23 15.07 -2.40 14.22
N ASP A 24 15.41 -3.13 13.17
CA ASP A 24 16.00 -2.59 11.94
C ASP A 24 14.99 -2.53 10.79
N LEU A 25 13.94 -3.36 10.83
CA LEU A 25 12.91 -3.45 9.81
C LEU A 25 11.54 -3.69 10.42
N VAL A 26 10.55 -2.94 9.97
CA VAL A 26 9.12 -3.23 10.14
C VAL A 26 8.53 -3.60 8.79
N VAL A 27 7.83 -4.74 8.71
CA VAL A 27 7.07 -5.14 7.52
C VAL A 27 5.60 -5.26 7.89
N ASN A 28 4.80 -4.30 7.45
CA ASN A 28 3.36 -4.30 7.61
C ASN A 28 2.71 -5.14 6.50
N ASN A 29 2.69 -6.46 6.70
CA ASN A 29 2.19 -7.42 5.71
C ASN A 29 0.84 -8.04 6.10
N ALA A 30 0.53 -8.15 7.39
CA ALA A 30 -0.72 -8.73 7.86
C ALA A 30 -1.93 -7.99 7.27
N ALA A 31 -2.86 -8.73 6.69
CA ALA A 31 -4.07 -8.18 6.09
C ALA A 31 -5.21 -9.18 6.12
N ILE A 32 -6.43 -8.65 6.13
CA ILE A 32 -7.68 -9.40 5.95
C ILE A 32 -8.51 -8.76 4.84
N GLU A 33 -9.43 -9.52 4.30
CA GLU A 33 -10.37 -9.10 3.27
C GLU A 33 -11.82 -9.27 3.76
N ALA A 34 -12.71 -8.47 3.23
CA ALA A 34 -14.15 -8.60 3.40
C ALA A 34 -14.82 -8.08 2.13
N ASP A 35 -15.10 -9.01 1.22
CA ASP A 35 -15.65 -8.70 -0.09
C ASP A 35 -17.17 -8.56 -0.01
N ALA A 36 -17.67 -7.42 -0.41
CA ALA A 36 -19.09 -7.14 -0.56
C ALA A 36 -19.31 -5.88 -1.38
N ARG A 37 -20.38 -5.83 -2.17
CA ARG A 37 -20.83 -4.57 -2.77
C ARG A 37 -21.27 -3.59 -1.69
N VAL A 38 -21.11 -2.29 -1.93
CA VAL A 38 -21.35 -1.25 -0.90
C VAL A 38 -22.76 -1.36 -0.28
N GLY A 39 -23.79 -1.68 -1.05
CA GLY A 39 -25.16 -1.87 -0.54
C GLY A 39 -25.41 -3.18 0.22
N GLU A 40 -24.48 -4.13 0.18
CA GLU A 40 -24.60 -5.47 0.75
C GLU A 40 -23.61 -5.71 1.90
N GLY A 41 -22.62 -4.83 2.00
CA GLY A 41 -21.53 -4.93 2.97
C GLY A 41 -21.97 -4.62 4.40
N ARG A 42 -21.37 -5.31 5.35
CA ARG A 42 -21.57 -5.06 6.78
C ARG A 42 -20.53 -4.07 7.30
N ARG A 43 -20.98 -3.08 8.04
CA ARG A 43 -20.15 -2.03 8.64
C ARG A 43 -19.03 -2.61 9.53
N ASP A 44 -19.36 -3.58 10.38
CA ASP A 44 -18.38 -4.22 11.27
C ASP A 44 -17.26 -4.95 10.51
N ALA A 45 -17.58 -5.57 9.37
CA ALA A 45 -16.60 -6.19 8.50
C ALA A 45 -15.67 -5.15 7.84
N PHE A 46 -16.24 -4.05 7.35
CA PHE A 46 -15.49 -2.92 6.80
C PHE A 46 -14.52 -2.33 7.83
N GLU A 47 -15.01 -2.01 9.03
CA GLU A 47 -14.21 -1.43 10.13
C GLU A 47 -13.09 -2.39 10.57
N ARG A 48 -13.35 -3.70 10.61
CA ARG A 48 -12.34 -4.71 10.93
C ARG A 48 -11.20 -4.73 9.90
N VAL A 49 -11.53 -4.63 8.62
CA VAL A 49 -10.51 -4.52 7.56
C VAL A 49 -9.67 -3.25 7.73
N LEU A 50 -10.28 -2.09 7.95
CA LEU A 50 -9.55 -0.84 8.20
C LEU A 50 -8.64 -0.97 9.42
N ARG A 51 -9.14 -1.56 10.50
CA ARG A 51 -8.37 -1.75 11.72
C ARG A 51 -7.11 -2.60 11.48
N THR A 52 -7.26 -3.72 10.80
CA THR A 52 -6.14 -4.63 10.52
C THR A 52 -5.19 -4.07 9.46
N ASN A 53 -5.73 -3.55 8.35
CA ASN A 53 -4.92 -3.22 7.18
C ASN A 53 -4.33 -1.80 7.18
N LEU A 54 -4.83 -0.91 8.04
CA LEU A 54 -4.40 0.49 8.08
C LEU A 54 -4.03 0.96 9.49
N VAL A 55 -4.92 0.76 10.49
CA VAL A 55 -4.65 1.25 11.86
C VAL A 55 -3.52 0.46 12.50
N ALA A 56 -3.48 -0.86 12.35
CA ALA A 56 -2.40 -1.70 12.88
C ALA A 56 -1.02 -1.37 12.27
N PRO A 57 -0.87 -1.20 10.94
CA PRO A 57 0.36 -0.67 10.33
C PRO A 57 0.81 0.68 10.90
N TRP A 58 -0.12 1.60 11.13
CA TRP A 58 0.19 2.87 11.78
C TRP A 58 0.71 2.65 13.21
N ALA A 59 0.01 1.86 14.03
CA ALA A 59 0.36 1.61 15.42
C ALA A 59 1.73 0.93 15.55
N LEU A 60 2.00 -0.11 14.73
CA LEU A 60 3.29 -0.80 14.73
C LEU A 60 4.43 0.14 14.28
N SER A 61 4.19 0.94 13.27
CA SER A 61 5.18 1.93 12.81
C SER A 61 5.45 2.98 13.88
N ALA A 62 4.40 3.51 14.53
CA ALA A 62 4.53 4.48 15.62
C ALA A 62 5.35 3.94 16.78
N ALA A 63 5.08 2.69 17.21
CA ALA A 63 5.84 2.02 18.26
C ALA A 63 7.33 1.84 17.90
N ALA A 64 7.65 1.57 16.62
CA ALA A 64 9.01 1.34 16.16
C ALA A 64 9.86 2.62 16.03
N VAL A 65 9.25 3.79 15.76
CA VAL A 65 9.96 5.05 15.49
C VAL A 65 10.89 5.46 16.63
N GLY A 66 10.43 5.39 17.88
CA GLY A 66 11.25 5.76 19.05
C GLY A 66 12.53 4.92 19.17
N PRO A 67 12.43 3.58 19.22
CA PRO A 67 13.60 2.70 19.17
C PRO A 67 14.52 2.93 17.96
N MET A 68 13.99 3.03 16.75
CA MET A 68 14.78 3.27 15.53
C MET A 68 15.55 4.60 15.59
N ARG A 69 14.92 5.69 16.08
CA ARG A 69 15.59 6.98 16.28
C ARG A 69 16.73 6.88 17.30
N ARG A 70 16.52 6.18 18.43
CA ARG A 70 17.58 5.97 19.43
C ARG A 70 18.76 5.18 18.85
N GLN A 71 18.50 4.13 18.11
CA GLN A 71 19.50 3.31 17.44
C GLN A 71 20.35 4.13 16.45
N THR A 72 19.70 4.95 15.62
CA THR A 72 20.39 5.84 14.67
C THR A 72 21.30 6.83 15.39
N ARG A 73 20.82 7.45 16.48
CA ARG A 73 21.64 8.37 17.30
C ARG A 73 22.83 7.66 17.96
N ALA A 74 22.70 6.37 18.27
CA ALA A 74 23.76 5.53 18.81
C ALA A 74 24.73 5.01 17.74
N GLY A 75 24.63 5.50 16.48
CA GLY A 75 25.54 5.14 15.39
C GLY A 75 25.15 3.87 14.63
N ARG A 76 24.01 3.23 14.94
CA ARG A 76 23.51 2.14 14.12
C ARG A 76 22.94 2.66 12.80
N ARG A 77 22.88 1.78 11.81
CA ARG A 77 22.20 2.09 10.55
C ARG A 77 20.73 2.48 10.81
N PRO A 78 20.19 3.48 10.10
CA PRO A 78 18.78 3.82 10.16
C PRO A 78 17.90 2.64 9.79
N GLY A 79 16.75 2.53 10.44
CA GLY A 79 15.77 1.49 10.17
C GLY A 79 14.97 1.71 8.89
N ALA A 80 14.17 0.72 8.52
CA ALA A 80 13.25 0.78 7.39
C ALA A 80 11.85 0.29 7.77
N ILE A 81 10.84 0.88 7.15
CA ILE A 81 9.43 0.46 7.22
C ILE A 81 8.97 0.11 5.81
N VAL A 82 8.41 -1.07 5.63
CA VAL A 82 7.84 -1.52 4.36
C VAL A 82 6.37 -1.87 4.55
N ASN A 83 5.51 -1.15 3.85
CA ASN A 83 4.07 -1.35 3.86
C ASN A 83 3.64 -2.18 2.65
N VAL A 84 2.91 -3.27 2.89
CA VAL A 84 2.39 -4.12 1.81
C VAL A 84 1.03 -3.60 1.36
N GLY A 85 1.05 -2.88 0.24
CA GLY A 85 -0.10 -2.33 -0.46
C GLY A 85 -0.87 -3.37 -1.28
N SER A 86 -1.64 -2.88 -2.24
CA SER A 86 -2.38 -3.67 -3.23
C SER A 86 -2.71 -2.78 -4.43
N ALA A 87 -2.78 -3.35 -5.63
CA ALA A 87 -3.25 -2.66 -6.83
C ALA A 87 -4.70 -2.17 -6.66
N VAL A 88 -5.53 -2.91 -5.91
CA VAL A 88 -6.89 -2.48 -5.54
C VAL A 88 -6.91 -1.12 -4.84
N GLY A 89 -5.88 -0.78 -4.06
CA GLY A 89 -5.75 0.54 -3.42
C GLY A 89 -5.39 1.68 -4.38
N LEU A 90 -4.95 1.38 -5.59
CA LEU A 90 -4.61 2.35 -6.63
C LEU A 90 -5.75 2.54 -7.63
N PHE A 91 -6.36 1.44 -8.05
CA PHE A 91 -7.35 1.40 -9.13
C PHE A 91 -8.79 1.26 -8.61
N GLY A 92 -8.98 0.65 -7.44
CA GLY A 92 -10.28 0.18 -6.99
C GLY A 92 -10.67 -1.15 -7.63
N ARG A 93 -11.71 -1.78 -7.09
CA ARG A 93 -12.42 -2.92 -7.69
C ARG A 93 -13.81 -3.02 -7.10
N ALA A 94 -14.81 -3.30 -7.90
CA ALA A 94 -16.16 -3.52 -7.42
C ALA A 94 -16.20 -4.67 -6.40
N GLY A 95 -16.89 -4.48 -5.28
CA GLY A 95 -16.95 -5.44 -4.18
C GLY A 95 -15.79 -5.39 -3.19
N ARG A 96 -14.75 -4.57 -3.42
CA ARG A 96 -13.52 -4.50 -2.61
C ARG A 96 -13.36 -3.18 -1.86
N ALA A 97 -14.45 -2.50 -1.52
CA ALA A 97 -14.40 -1.16 -0.92
C ALA A 97 -13.53 -1.07 0.34
N ALA A 98 -13.60 -2.06 1.24
CA ALA A 98 -12.82 -2.07 2.48
C ALA A 98 -11.32 -2.22 2.21
N GLU A 99 -10.93 -3.15 1.33
CA GLU A 99 -9.54 -3.32 0.93
C GLU A 99 -9.03 -2.08 0.19
N ALA A 100 -9.74 -1.61 -0.83
CA ALA A 100 -9.37 -0.42 -1.61
C ALA A 100 -9.11 0.78 -0.69
N SER A 101 -10.04 1.08 0.23
CA SER A 101 -9.91 2.19 1.17
C SER A 101 -8.70 2.03 2.09
N SER A 102 -8.52 0.84 2.68
CA SER A 102 -7.40 0.58 3.59
C SER A 102 -6.04 0.66 2.89
N LYS A 103 -5.94 0.10 1.68
CA LYS A 103 -4.68 0.07 0.92
C LYS A 103 -4.35 1.43 0.29
N ALA A 104 -5.34 2.22 -0.14
CA ALA A 104 -5.15 3.62 -0.52
C ALA A 104 -4.67 4.47 0.67
N GLY A 105 -5.28 4.30 1.85
CA GLY A 105 -4.85 4.94 3.10
C GLY A 105 -3.41 4.59 3.47
N LEU A 106 -3.00 3.33 3.27
CA LEU A 106 -1.64 2.86 3.54
C LEU A 106 -0.59 3.52 2.65
N ILE A 107 -0.93 3.87 1.40
CA ILE A 107 -0.05 4.64 0.50
C ILE A 107 0.13 6.06 1.04
N GLY A 108 -0.95 6.70 1.48
CA GLY A 108 -0.89 8.01 2.15
C GLY A 108 -0.02 7.98 3.41
N LEU A 109 -0.25 6.99 4.28
CA LEU A 109 0.55 6.76 5.49
C LEU A 109 2.04 6.58 5.16
N THR A 110 2.38 5.80 4.14
CA THR A 110 3.77 5.57 3.70
C THR A 110 4.47 6.88 3.37
N ARG A 111 3.83 7.75 2.60
CA ARG A 111 4.38 9.04 2.20
C ARG A 111 4.53 10.00 3.38
N THR A 112 3.55 10.01 4.28
CA THR A 112 3.61 10.82 5.51
C THR A 112 4.78 10.38 6.40
N LEU A 113 4.90 9.08 6.68
CA LEU A 113 6.01 8.54 7.46
C LEU A 113 7.37 8.83 6.81
N ALA A 114 7.48 8.73 5.49
CA ALA A 114 8.71 9.06 4.78
C ALA A 114 9.14 10.52 4.97
N LEU A 115 8.17 11.45 5.00
CA LEU A 115 8.43 12.88 5.25
C LEU A 115 8.79 13.13 6.72
N GLU A 116 8.05 12.57 7.66
CA GLU A 116 8.23 12.77 9.10
C GLU A 116 9.53 12.14 9.65
N LEU A 117 10.04 11.11 8.98
CA LEU A 117 11.19 10.33 9.43
C LEU A 117 12.48 10.66 8.66
N ALA A 118 12.43 11.63 7.75
CA ALA A 118 13.56 12.03 6.91
C ALA A 118 14.77 12.53 7.74
N ASP A 119 14.52 13.26 8.81
CA ASP A 119 15.54 13.76 9.74
C ASP A 119 16.35 12.63 10.39
N ALA A 120 15.68 11.52 10.71
CA ALA A 120 16.30 10.32 11.27
C ALA A 120 16.82 9.36 10.21
N ARG A 121 16.65 9.66 8.93
CA ARG A 121 17.00 8.80 7.78
C ARG A 121 16.33 7.42 7.84
N ILE A 122 15.22 7.29 8.54
CA ILE A 122 14.41 6.06 8.57
C ILE A 122 13.57 6.04 7.29
N ALA A 123 13.79 5.02 6.47
CA ALA A 123 13.07 4.88 5.20
C ALA A 123 11.66 4.30 5.42
N CYS A 124 10.67 4.81 4.68
CA CYS A 124 9.34 4.21 4.63
C CYS A 124 8.90 4.08 3.16
N ASN A 125 8.67 2.85 2.70
CA ASN A 125 8.24 2.58 1.33
C ASN A 125 7.03 1.64 1.32
N ALA A 126 6.26 1.64 0.23
CA ALA A 126 5.19 0.67 0.03
C ALA A 126 5.50 -0.23 -1.17
N ILE A 127 4.99 -1.45 -1.12
CA ILE A 127 5.08 -2.41 -2.23
C ILE A 127 3.68 -2.88 -2.61
N VAL A 128 3.46 -3.10 -3.90
CA VAL A 128 2.26 -3.69 -4.48
C VAL A 128 2.64 -5.06 -5.03
N PRO A 129 2.32 -6.15 -4.31
CA PRO A 129 2.72 -7.49 -4.69
C PRO A 129 1.76 -8.11 -5.67
N PHE A 130 2.29 -8.84 -6.67
CA PHE A 130 1.56 -9.81 -7.47
C PHE A 130 2.19 -11.18 -7.22
N ALA A 131 1.52 -12.04 -6.47
CA ALA A 131 2.07 -13.32 -6.07
C ALA A 131 0.97 -14.34 -5.74
N GLY A 132 1.26 -15.61 -5.98
CA GLY A 132 0.39 -16.74 -5.70
C GLY A 132 0.19 -16.99 -4.21
N THR A 133 -0.55 -16.13 -3.54
CA THR A 133 -0.89 -16.20 -2.11
C THR A 133 -2.17 -16.98 -1.86
N ARG A 134 -2.48 -17.22 -0.58
CA ARG A 134 -3.77 -17.80 -0.18
C ARG A 134 -4.94 -16.91 -0.61
N ALA A 135 -4.81 -15.60 -0.53
CA ALA A 135 -5.83 -14.64 -0.93
C ALA A 135 -6.16 -14.75 -2.44
N ILE A 136 -5.14 -14.82 -3.30
CA ILE A 136 -5.33 -15.03 -4.74
C ILE A 136 -6.00 -16.38 -5.03
N ARG A 137 -5.56 -17.46 -4.38
CA ARG A 137 -6.14 -18.79 -4.57
C ARG A 137 -7.55 -18.93 -3.98
N ALA A 138 -7.92 -18.06 -3.04
CA ALA A 138 -9.25 -18.01 -2.44
C ALA A 138 -10.28 -17.24 -3.30
N ILE A 139 -9.85 -16.57 -4.37
CA ILE A 139 -10.76 -16.02 -5.38
C ILE A 139 -11.51 -17.22 -5.98
N GLY A 140 -12.80 -17.35 -5.62
CA GLY A 140 -13.63 -18.51 -5.94
C GLY A 140 -13.95 -18.66 -7.43
N ASP A 141 -15.15 -19.15 -7.72
CA ASP A 141 -15.64 -19.31 -9.09
C ASP A 141 -15.76 -17.95 -9.77
N ALA A 142 -14.66 -17.51 -10.34
CA ALA A 142 -14.56 -16.33 -11.17
C ALA A 142 -14.57 -16.76 -12.63
N ASP A 143 -15.11 -15.91 -13.48
CA ASP A 143 -15.11 -16.08 -14.93
C ASP A 143 -14.36 -14.93 -15.61
N GLY A 144 -14.11 -15.08 -16.91
CA GLY A 144 -13.54 -14.03 -17.73
C GLY A 144 -12.19 -13.49 -17.24
N ALA A 145 -12.05 -12.16 -17.20
CA ALA A 145 -10.81 -11.47 -16.89
C ALA A 145 -10.30 -11.75 -15.45
N LEU A 146 -11.22 -11.87 -14.47
CA LEU A 146 -10.86 -12.15 -13.08
C LEU A 146 -10.27 -13.55 -12.90
N ALA A 147 -10.84 -14.56 -13.58
CA ALA A 147 -10.29 -15.91 -13.58
C ALA A 147 -8.88 -15.93 -14.19
N ALA A 148 -8.70 -15.31 -15.34
CA ALA A 148 -7.41 -15.21 -16.00
C ALA A 148 -6.37 -14.47 -15.13
N PHE A 149 -6.76 -13.37 -14.50
CA PHE A 149 -5.90 -12.63 -13.55
C PHE A 149 -5.50 -13.51 -12.34
N ARG A 150 -6.46 -14.23 -11.73
CA ARG A 150 -6.21 -15.16 -10.62
C ARG A 150 -5.20 -16.23 -11.04
N ASP A 151 -5.47 -16.89 -12.17
CA ASP A 151 -4.68 -18.03 -12.60
C ASP A 151 -3.24 -17.63 -12.97
N ARG A 152 -3.05 -16.50 -13.65
CA ARG A 152 -1.72 -15.94 -13.91
C ARG A 152 -1.01 -15.56 -12.61
N THR A 153 -1.68 -14.81 -11.72
CA THR A 153 -1.08 -14.37 -10.47
C THR A 153 -0.74 -15.53 -9.54
N ALA A 154 -1.53 -16.61 -9.55
CA ALA A 154 -1.29 -17.80 -8.75
C ALA A 154 0.03 -18.53 -9.08
N THR A 155 0.57 -18.34 -10.28
CA THR A 155 1.85 -18.93 -10.70
C THR A 155 3.07 -18.13 -10.22
N LEU A 156 2.89 -16.86 -9.83
CA LEU A 156 3.98 -15.98 -9.46
C LEU A 156 4.51 -16.28 -8.06
N ALA A 157 5.82 -16.49 -7.95
CA ALA A 157 6.47 -16.83 -6.67
C ALA A 157 6.50 -15.61 -5.73
N ALA A 158 6.04 -15.80 -4.49
CA ALA A 158 6.10 -14.76 -3.46
C ALA A 158 7.53 -14.36 -3.07
N SER A 159 8.53 -15.19 -3.37
CA SER A 159 9.94 -14.90 -3.14
C SER A 159 10.42 -13.63 -3.89
N HIS A 160 9.87 -13.32 -5.05
CA HIS A 160 10.22 -12.08 -5.78
C HIS A 160 9.85 -10.84 -4.95
N VAL A 161 8.68 -10.86 -4.31
CA VAL A 161 8.25 -9.78 -3.39
C VAL A 161 9.18 -9.72 -2.17
N ALA A 162 9.51 -10.88 -1.58
CA ALA A 162 10.40 -10.96 -0.42
C ALA A 162 11.81 -10.41 -0.73
N HIS A 163 12.34 -10.64 -1.94
CA HIS A 163 13.63 -10.08 -2.36
C HIS A 163 13.59 -8.55 -2.41
N LEU A 164 12.49 -7.93 -2.91
CA LEU A 164 12.36 -6.47 -2.87
C LEU A 164 12.27 -5.94 -1.43
N VAL A 165 11.53 -6.62 -0.54
CA VAL A 165 11.48 -6.26 0.89
C VAL A 165 12.87 -6.31 1.51
N ALA A 166 13.62 -7.38 1.28
CA ALA A 166 14.98 -7.53 1.77
C ALA A 166 15.92 -6.44 1.22
N PHE A 167 15.80 -6.09 -0.07
CA PHE A 167 16.55 -4.99 -0.68
C PHE A 167 16.22 -3.65 -0.03
N LEU A 168 14.95 -3.32 0.18
CA LEU A 168 14.52 -2.06 0.80
C LEU A 168 15.00 -1.92 2.25
N ALA A 169 15.32 -3.03 2.92
CA ALA A 169 15.96 -3.07 4.23
C ALA A 169 17.49 -3.05 4.16
N ALA A 170 18.10 -3.19 3.00
CA ALA A 170 19.55 -3.29 2.83
C ALA A 170 20.23 -1.90 2.76
N PRO A 171 21.56 -1.80 3.05
CA PRO A 171 22.32 -0.54 2.93
C PRO A 171 22.22 0.09 1.54
N GLN A 172 22.12 -0.72 0.50
CA GLN A 172 22.03 -0.30 -0.90
C GLN A 172 20.76 0.50 -1.21
N ALA A 173 19.72 0.36 -0.38
CA ALA A 173 18.48 1.13 -0.50
C ALA A 173 18.51 2.47 0.27
N ALA A 174 19.67 2.86 0.80
CA ALA A 174 19.79 4.13 1.52
C ALA A 174 19.35 5.32 0.65
N GLY A 175 18.45 6.15 1.20
CA GLY A 175 17.87 7.28 0.49
C GLY A 175 16.62 6.96 -0.35
N ILE A 176 16.23 5.69 -0.48
CA ILE A 176 14.95 5.30 -1.10
C ILE A 176 13.87 5.37 -0.03
N SER A 177 13.04 6.41 -0.08
CA SER A 177 11.93 6.62 0.87
C SER A 177 10.74 7.30 0.19
N GLY A 178 9.53 7.03 0.66
CA GLY A 178 8.28 7.57 0.13
C GLY A 178 7.84 6.96 -1.20
N GLN A 179 8.50 5.91 -1.65
CA GLN A 179 8.24 5.30 -2.95
C GLN A 179 7.22 4.17 -2.87
N LEU A 180 6.56 3.95 -3.99
CA LEU A 180 5.64 2.84 -4.20
C LEU A 180 6.17 1.97 -5.34
N PHE A 181 6.46 0.72 -5.04
CA PHE A 181 7.00 -0.26 -6.00
C PHE A 181 6.03 -1.41 -6.21
N GLY A 182 5.98 -1.94 -7.44
CA GLY A 182 5.30 -3.19 -7.73
C GLY A 182 6.26 -4.28 -8.15
N VAL A 183 5.92 -5.52 -7.83
CA VAL A 183 6.63 -6.71 -8.30
C VAL A 183 5.62 -7.69 -8.88
N ARG A 184 5.78 -8.03 -10.16
CA ARG A 184 4.96 -9.01 -10.88
C ARG A 184 5.88 -9.95 -11.66
N GLY A 185 6.17 -11.12 -11.11
CA GLY A 185 7.14 -12.02 -11.69
C GLY A 185 8.53 -11.38 -11.78
N ARG A 186 9.03 -11.16 -12.99
CA ARG A 186 10.31 -10.49 -13.26
C ARG A 186 10.20 -9.00 -13.50
N GLU A 187 9.00 -8.45 -13.41
CA GLU A 187 8.75 -7.02 -13.59
C GLU A 187 8.84 -6.27 -12.26
N VAL A 188 9.44 -5.10 -12.29
CA VAL A 188 9.44 -4.14 -11.18
C VAL A 188 8.94 -2.80 -11.70
N PHE A 189 7.93 -2.25 -11.05
CA PHE A 189 7.37 -0.94 -11.39
C PHE A 189 7.64 0.06 -10.27
N ALA A 190 7.72 1.35 -10.62
CA ALA A 190 7.62 2.46 -9.68
C ALA A 190 6.43 3.33 -10.08
N TRP A 191 5.53 3.60 -9.13
CA TRP A 191 4.43 4.53 -9.34
C TRP A 191 4.83 5.94 -8.97
N THR A 192 4.47 6.89 -9.82
CA THR A 192 4.62 8.32 -9.52
C THR A 192 3.55 8.77 -8.53
N GLN A 193 3.80 9.89 -7.86
CA GLN A 193 2.77 10.58 -7.10
C GLN A 193 1.80 11.27 -8.07
N ALA A 194 0.50 11.16 -7.79
CA ALA A 194 -0.52 11.84 -8.60
C ALA A 194 -0.26 13.34 -8.71
N ARG A 195 -0.46 13.87 -9.91
CA ARG A 195 -0.37 15.30 -10.24
C ARG A 195 -1.64 15.68 -10.99
N PRO A 196 -2.09 16.97 -10.94
CA PRO A 196 -3.13 17.44 -11.82
C PRO A 196 -2.75 17.19 -13.29
N ALA A 197 -3.65 16.56 -14.06
CA ALA A 197 -3.45 16.34 -15.50
C ALA A 197 -3.67 17.62 -16.28
N ALA A 198 -4.65 18.44 -15.87
CA ALA A 198 -4.99 19.72 -16.47
C ALA A 198 -5.52 20.69 -15.41
N SER A 199 -5.59 21.96 -15.75
CA SER A 199 -6.16 23.01 -14.90
C SER A 199 -6.92 24.03 -15.72
N CYS A 200 -7.89 24.70 -15.09
CA CYS A 200 -8.59 25.84 -15.63
C CYS A 200 -8.48 27.00 -14.62
N PHE A 201 -8.31 28.20 -15.11
CA PHE A 201 -8.17 29.40 -14.29
C PHE A 201 -9.04 30.53 -14.83
N GLN A 202 -9.59 31.32 -13.91
CA GLN A 202 -10.18 32.63 -14.20
C GLN A 202 -9.90 33.63 -13.06
N PRO A 203 -9.94 34.95 -13.30
CA PRO A 203 -9.52 35.95 -12.30
C PRO A 203 -10.51 36.17 -11.15
N ARG A 204 -11.72 35.62 -11.23
CA ARG A 204 -12.76 35.68 -10.18
C ARG A 204 -13.25 34.29 -9.81
N ALA A 205 -14.03 34.19 -8.72
CA ALA A 205 -14.65 32.92 -8.33
C ALA A 205 -15.60 32.40 -9.43
N PHE A 206 -15.62 31.09 -9.62
CA PHE A 206 -16.55 30.41 -10.52
C PHE A 206 -17.97 30.44 -9.94
N ASP A 207 -18.96 30.74 -10.77
CA ASP A 207 -20.35 30.38 -10.51
C ASP A 207 -20.68 28.95 -11.02
N ALA A 208 -21.89 28.48 -10.81
CA ALA A 208 -22.29 27.12 -11.17
C ALA A 208 -22.19 26.83 -12.68
N ASP A 209 -22.58 27.81 -13.53
CA ASP A 209 -22.56 27.65 -14.97
C ASP A 209 -21.12 27.65 -15.52
N GLU A 210 -20.27 28.48 -14.94
CA GLU A 210 -18.85 28.54 -15.25
C GLU A 210 -18.11 27.29 -14.84
N PHE A 211 -18.43 26.68 -13.68
CA PHE A 211 -17.93 25.34 -13.32
C PHE A 211 -18.33 24.30 -14.38
N ALA A 212 -19.58 24.32 -14.83
CA ALA A 212 -20.03 23.38 -15.86
C ALA A 212 -19.25 23.56 -17.18
N GLN A 213 -18.91 24.79 -17.55
CA GLN A 213 -18.09 25.08 -18.72
C GLN A 213 -16.64 24.64 -18.52
N ALA A 214 -16.03 24.96 -17.37
CA ALA A 214 -14.67 24.57 -17.04
C ALA A 214 -14.50 23.03 -17.05
N LEU A 215 -15.41 22.29 -16.41
CA LEU A 215 -15.38 20.82 -16.39
C LEU A 215 -15.59 20.21 -17.78
N ARG A 216 -16.43 20.82 -18.64
CA ARG A 216 -16.52 20.39 -20.05
C ARG A 216 -15.19 20.56 -20.79
N GLY A 217 -14.46 21.64 -20.52
CA GLY A 217 -13.12 21.86 -21.09
C GLY A 217 -12.08 20.87 -20.62
N LEU A 218 -12.18 20.41 -19.36
CA LEU A 218 -11.26 19.42 -18.77
C LEU A 218 -11.65 17.96 -19.10
N ARG A 219 -12.81 17.70 -19.71
CA ARG A 219 -13.35 16.35 -19.90
C ARG A 219 -12.42 15.40 -20.65
N ARG A 220 -11.63 15.92 -21.59
CA ARG A 220 -10.65 15.14 -22.36
C ARG A 220 -9.50 14.60 -21.49
N ASP A 221 -9.28 15.22 -20.32
CA ASP A 221 -8.20 14.89 -19.38
C ASP A 221 -8.72 14.05 -18.21
N PHE A 222 -10.01 13.64 -18.22
CA PHE A 222 -10.56 12.73 -17.21
C PHE A 222 -9.97 11.35 -17.43
N ALA A 223 -9.61 10.69 -16.33
CA ALA A 223 -9.14 9.33 -16.38
C ALA A 223 -10.30 8.38 -16.73
N ASP A 224 -10.07 7.46 -17.65
CA ASP A 224 -10.92 6.28 -17.80
C ASP A 224 -10.71 5.38 -16.57
N LEU A 225 -11.84 4.96 -15.98
CA LEU A 225 -11.76 4.08 -14.81
C LEU A 225 -11.51 2.64 -15.27
N ALA A 226 -10.35 2.14 -14.90
CA ALA A 226 -10.01 0.72 -14.95
C ALA A 226 -9.88 0.18 -13.52
N ASP A 227 -10.26 -1.07 -13.28
CA ASP A 227 -9.89 -1.74 -12.04
C ASP A 227 -8.51 -2.41 -12.18
N ASP A 228 -8.02 -3.00 -11.09
CA ASP A 228 -6.69 -3.61 -11.08
C ASP A 228 -6.60 -4.89 -11.94
N VAL A 229 -7.73 -5.58 -12.19
CA VAL A 229 -7.78 -6.75 -13.07
C VAL A 229 -7.61 -6.31 -14.52
N GLU A 230 -8.27 -5.21 -14.91
CA GLU A 230 -8.16 -4.64 -16.24
C GLU A 230 -6.76 -4.01 -16.46
N ALA A 231 -6.27 -3.26 -15.46
CA ALA A 231 -4.96 -2.59 -15.54
C ALA A 231 -3.79 -3.58 -15.66
N PHE A 232 -3.94 -4.82 -15.16
CA PHE A 232 -2.92 -5.89 -15.21
C PHE A 232 -3.46 -7.14 -15.90
N GLY A 233 -4.29 -6.95 -16.91
CA GLY A 233 -4.91 -8.03 -17.69
C GLY A 233 -3.95 -8.77 -18.62
N ASP A 234 -2.79 -8.21 -18.93
CA ASP A 234 -1.74 -8.79 -19.75
C ASP A 234 -0.89 -9.83 -18.99
N ASP A 235 -0.17 -10.67 -19.73
CA ASP A 235 0.74 -11.64 -19.13
C ASP A 235 1.98 -10.95 -18.57
N PRO A 236 2.45 -11.34 -17.36
CA PRO A 236 3.70 -10.83 -16.82
C PRO A 236 4.89 -11.27 -17.67
N VAL A 237 5.93 -10.46 -17.74
CA VAL A 237 7.19 -10.83 -18.39
C VAL A 237 7.80 -12.02 -17.65
N SER A 238 7.95 -13.13 -18.36
CA SER A 238 8.45 -14.42 -17.88
C SER A 238 9.99 -14.51 -17.93
#